data_3154928afa552e3e4fb91792c89b0962
#
_entry.id   3154928afa552e3e4fb91792c89b0962
#
_cell.length_a   1.000
_cell.length_b   1.000
_cell.length_c   1.000
_cell.angle_alpha   90.00
_cell.angle_beta   90.00
_cell.angle_gamma   90.00
#
_symmetry.space_group_name_H-M   'P 1'
#
loop_
_entity.id
_entity.type
_entity.pdbx_description
1 polymer ?
#
loop_
_entity_poly.entity_id
_entity_poly.type
_entity_poly.pdbx_seq_one_letter_code
_entity_poly.pdbx_strand_id
1 'polypeptide(L)'
;TTLPAFREADVIQLEWINQGMLSLASIRKILRSGKPVVWTLHDLWPATGICHVTLGCRAYMGGCHRCKYLPQPQNGKDLAARIFNRKKALYEGSNIHFVACSKWLGAQAKQSGLLKGLSVACIPNPIDTQRYKKMDKAEARRRCGLPTDKRVILFVSQRVTLERKGIAYFAEAIALLTKQYPSIQEDTVIAILGGHADEVVGRLSLSSYPLG
;
A
#
# COMPACT_ATOMS: atom_id res chain seq x y z
N THR A 1 1.42 -20.82 17.39
CA THR A 1 0.29 -21.67 17.88
C THR A 1 0.53 -22.20 19.29
N THR A 2 1.73 -22.06 19.84
CA THR A 2 2.06 -22.47 21.22
C THR A 2 1.80 -21.38 22.26
N LEU A 3 1.68 -20.12 21.84
CA LEU A 3 1.45 -18.99 22.73
C LEU A 3 0.06 -19.10 23.42
N PRO A 4 -0.05 -18.79 24.71
CA PRO A 4 -1.33 -18.78 25.42
C PRO A 4 -2.37 -17.91 24.69
N ALA A 5 -2.03 -16.67 24.34
CA ALA A 5 -2.92 -15.75 23.62
C ALA A 5 -3.47 -16.35 22.30
N PHE A 6 -2.69 -17.19 21.58
CA PHE A 6 -3.18 -17.88 20.40
C PHE A 6 -4.21 -18.96 20.76
N ARG A 7 -3.98 -19.71 21.86
CA ARG A 7 -4.87 -20.78 22.28
C ARG A 7 -6.21 -20.25 22.77
N GLU A 8 -6.19 -19.11 23.45
CA GLU A 8 -7.37 -18.47 24.08
C GLU A 8 -8.16 -17.60 23.06
N ALA A 9 -7.54 -17.18 21.94
CA ALA A 9 -8.21 -16.35 20.95
C ALA A 9 -9.37 -17.09 20.27
N ASP A 10 -10.50 -16.41 20.10
CA ASP A 10 -11.65 -16.89 19.34
C ASP A 10 -11.47 -16.66 17.83
N VAL A 11 -10.78 -15.59 17.45
CA VAL A 11 -10.49 -15.18 16.07
C VAL A 11 -9.03 -14.78 15.96
N ILE A 12 -8.39 -15.16 14.86
CA ILE A 12 -7.02 -14.74 14.54
C ILE A 12 -7.07 -13.66 13.44
N GLN A 13 -6.56 -12.49 13.74
CA GLN A 13 -6.40 -11.43 12.75
C GLN A 13 -4.96 -11.40 12.23
N LEU A 14 -4.81 -11.35 10.90
CA LEU A 14 -3.53 -11.19 10.19
C LEU A 14 -3.47 -9.83 9.52
N GLU A 15 -2.42 -9.07 9.85
CA GLU A 15 -2.12 -7.75 9.30
C GLU A 15 -0.72 -7.80 8.71
N TRP A 16 -0.55 -7.50 7.45
CA TRP A 16 0.75 -7.35 6.75
C TRP A 16 1.92 -8.21 7.29
N ILE A 17 1.72 -9.52 7.38
CA ILE A 17 2.62 -10.52 7.99
C ILE A 17 3.83 -10.90 7.11
N ASN A 18 4.11 -10.13 6.08
CA ASN A 18 5.11 -10.38 5.05
C ASN A 18 6.53 -10.06 5.55
N GLN A 19 7.53 -10.18 4.67
CA GLN A 19 8.92 -9.80 4.90
C GLN A 19 9.56 -10.47 6.12
N GLY A 20 9.32 -11.78 6.28
CA GLY A 20 9.99 -12.57 7.30
C GLY A 20 9.25 -12.71 8.63
N MET A 21 8.12 -12.02 8.85
CA MET A 21 7.35 -12.17 10.07
C MET A 21 6.72 -13.57 10.18
N LEU A 22 6.03 -14.05 9.14
CA LEU A 22 5.47 -15.41 9.08
C LEU A 22 5.84 -16.13 7.79
N SER A 23 6.31 -17.36 7.92
CA SER A 23 6.49 -18.25 6.77
C SER A 23 5.15 -18.83 6.31
N LEU A 24 5.07 -19.31 5.05
CA LEU A 24 3.90 -20.06 4.58
C LEU A 24 3.61 -21.31 5.44
N ALA A 25 4.64 -21.91 6.04
CA ALA A 25 4.46 -23.04 6.96
C ALA A 25 3.80 -22.59 8.29
N SER A 26 4.16 -21.41 8.79
CA SER A 26 3.51 -20.81 9.96
C SER A 26 2.05 -20.44 9.69
N ILE A 27 1.78 -19.84 8.53
CA ILE A 27 0.41 -19.53 8.08
C ILE A 27 -0.41 -20.83 7.99
N ARG A 28 0.17 -21.90 7.43
CA ARG A 28 -0.50 -23.20 7.38
C ARG A 28 -0.92 -23.71 8.78
N LYS A 29 -0.03 -23.59 9.78
CA LYS A 29 -0.35 -24.00 11.16
C LYS A 29 -1.50 -23.18 11.74
N ILE A 30 -1.54 -21.87 11.44
CA ILE A 30 -2.64 -20.99 11.87
C ILE A 30 -3.95 -21.45 11.21
N LEU A 31 -3.98 -21.60 9.90
CA LEU A 31 -5.19 -21.98 9.16
C LEU A 31 -5.72 -23.38 9.54
N ARG A 32 -4.81 -24.29 9.89
CA ARG A 32 -5.18 -25.67 10.33
C ARG A 32 -5.58 -25.75 11.80
N SER A 33 -5.54 -24.67 12.57
CA SER A 33 -5.98 -24.65 13.96
C SER A 33 -7.50 -24.78 14.11
N GLY A 34 -8.26 -24.65 13.03
CA GLY A 34 -9.72 -24.61 13.04
C GLY A 34 -10.32 -23.27 13.46
N LYS A 35 -9.51 -22.33 13.96
CA LYS A 35 -9.97 -21.00 14.35
C LYS A 35 -10.31 -20.15 13.14
N PRO A 36 -11.34 -19.28 13.19
CA PRO A 36 -11.60 -18.30 12.16
C PRO A 36 -10.38 -17.36 11.98
N VAL A 37 -9.99 -17.12 10.73
CA VAL A 37 -8.88 -16.22 10.40
C VAL A 37 -9.38 -15.09 9.54
N VAL A 38 -9.17 -13.84 9.99
CA VAL A 38 -9.42 -12.63 9.22
C VAL A 38 -8.08 -12.08 8.76
N TRP A 39 -7.91 -11.91 7.44
CA TRP A 39 -6.69 -11.34 6.88
C TRP A 39 -6.97 -10.00 6.21
N THR A 40 -6.50 -8.92 6.84
CA THR A 40 -6.63 -7.57 6.27
C THR A 40 -5.59 -7.35 5.18
N LEU A 41 -6.08 -7.02 3.99
CA LEU A 41 -5.27 -6.72 2.82
C LEU A 41 -4.87 -5.25 2.83
N HIS A 42 -3.58 -4.97 2.99
CA HIS A 42 -2.96 -3.65 2.81
C HIS A 42 -2.28 -3.54 1.45
N ASP A 43 -2.07 -4.68 0.80
CA ASP A 43 -1.52 -4.83 -0.54
C ASP A 43 -2.05 -6.13 -1.19
N LEU A 44 -1.54 -6.46 -2.38
CA LEU A 44 -1.97 -7.65 -3.12
C LEU A 44 -1.13 -8.91 -2.83
N TRP A 45 -0.21 -8.90 -1.88
CA TRP A 45 0.62 -10.08 -1.63
C TRP A 45 -0.20 -11.34 -1.30
N PRO A 46 -1.26 -11.29 -0.48
CA PRO A 46 -2.10 -12.48 -0.24
C PRO A 46 -2.82 -12.98 -1.50
N ALA A 47 -3.09 -12.09 -2.45
CA ALA A 47 -3.82 -12.38 -3.69
C ALA A 47 -2.92 -12.70 -4.91
N THR A 48 -1.60 -12.69 -4.75
CA THR A 48 -0.62 -12.92 -5.83
C THR A 48 0.36 -14.04 -5.46
N GLY A 49 1.23 -14.43 -6.39
CA GLY A 49 2.36 -15.30 -6.04
C GLY A 49 3.32 -14.59 -5.08
N ILE A 50 3.95 -13.51 -5.53
CA ILE A 50 5.02 -12.82 -4.79
C ILE A 50 4.85 -11.31 -4.70
N CYS A 51 3.97 -10.69 -5.50
CA CYS A 51 3.90 -9.25 -5.64
C CYS A 51 3.06 -8.59 -4.54
N HIS A 52 3.55 -7.48 -3.98
CA HIS A 52 2.77 -6.55 -3.17
C HIS A 52 1.97 -5.59 -4.06
N VAL A 53 2.56 -5.16 -5.18
CA VAL A 53 1.96 -4.29 -6.20
C VAL A 53 2.16 -4.96 -7.55
N THR A 54 1.13 -5.07 -8.36
CA THR A 54 1.17 -5.82 -9.62
C THR A 54 1.81 -5.05 -10.78
N LEU A 55 1.91 -3.73 -10.69
CA LEU A 55 2.44 -2.85 -11.75
C LEU A 55 1.82 -3.18 -13.13
N GLY A 56 0.49 -3.37 -13.15
CA GLY A 56 -0.25 -3.71 -14.37
C GLY A 56 -0.20 -5.18 -14.79
N CYS A 57 0.53 -6.06 -14.06
CA CYS A 57 0.52 -7.49 -14.33
C CYS A 57 -0.83 -8.11 -13.97
N ARG A 58 -1.42 -8.88 -14.87
CA ARG A 58 -2.71 -9.58 -14.71
C ARG A 58 -2.58 -11.08 -14.49
N ALA A 59 -1.37 -11.64 -14.49
CA ALA A 59 -1.15 -13.08 -14.37
C ALA A 59 -1.77 -13.69 -13.11
N TYR A 60 -1.86 -12.94 -12.01
CA TYR A 60 -2.45 -13.41 -10.75
C TYR A 60 -3.94 -13.78 -10.85
N MET A 61 -4.65 -13.32 -11.88
CA MET A 61 -6.06 -13.64 -12.10
C MET A 61 -6.27 -15.10 -12.47
N GLY A 62 -5.37 -15.69 -13.27
CA GLY A 62 -5.44 -17.09 -13.68
C GLY A 62 -4.43 -17.99 -12.96
N GLY A 63 -3.31 -17.43 -12.53
CA GLY A 63 -2.20 -18.15 -11.88
C GLY A 63 -0.87 -17.48 -12.24
N CYS A 64 -0.09 -17.11 -11.24
CA CYS A 64 1.22 -16.53 -11.47
C CYS A 64 2.15 -17.58 -12.12
N HIS A 65 2.67 -17.26 -13.29
CA HIS A 65 3.67 -18.08 -14.00
C HIS A 65 4.42 -17.20 -15.01
N ARG A 66 5.62 -17.59 -15.42
CA ARG A 66 6.51 -16.83 -16.34
C ARG A 66 6.64 -15.39 -15.91
N CYS A 67 7.00 -15.21 -14.63
CA CYS A 67 6.99 -13.90 -13.99
C CYS A 67 8.05 -12.96 -14.60
N LYS A 68 7.60 -11.87 -15.24
CA LYS A 68 8.47 -10.87 -15.86
C LYS A 68 9.33 -10.06 -14.89
N TYR A 69 9.02 -10.15 -13.61
CA TYR A 69 9.76 -9.45 -12.54
C TYR A 69 10.84 -10.33 -11.87
N LEU A 70 10.97 -11.59 -12.28
CA LEU A 70 12.06 -12.44 -11.85
C LEU A 70 13.25 -12.33 -12.81
N PRO A 71 14.50 -12.42 -12.33
CA PRO A 71 15.71 -12.20 -13.13
C PRO A 71 15.82 -13.10 -14.35
N GLN A 72 15.26 -14.28 -14.30
CA GLN A 72 15.22 -15.24 -15.42
C GLN A 72 13.80 -15.76 -15.58
N PRO A 73 13.12 -15.42 -16.67
CA PRO A 73 11.80 -15.96 -16.97
C PRO A 73 11.89 -17.46 -17.11
N GLN A 74 11.26 -18.18 -16.21
CA GLN A 74 11.31 -19.63 -16.12
C GLN A 74 10.16 -20.27 -16.92
N ASN A 75 10.28 -21.56 -17.18
CA ASN A 75 9.36 -22.40 -17.96
C ASN A 75 7.99 -22.65 -17.29
N GLY A 76 7.48 -21.73 -16.51
CA GLY A 76 6.21 -21.82 -15.79
C GLY A 76 6.30 -22.41 -14.38
N LYS A 77 7.49 -22.82 -13.95
CA LYS A 77 7.75 -23.35 -12.60
C LYS A 77 8.58 -22.38 -11.74
N ASP A 78 8.54 -21.10 -12.06
CA ASP A 78 9.27 -20.07 -11.33
C ASP A 78 8.80 -19.90 -9.88
N LEU A 79 9.50 -19.05 -9.12
CA LEU A 79 9.15 -18.79 -7.72
C LEU A 79 7.73 -18.28 -7.57
N ALA A 80 7.27 -17.41 -8.48
CA ALA A 80 5.92 -16.85 -8.41
C ALA A 80 4.86 -17.93 -8.57
N ALA A 81 5.05 -18.87 -9.52
CA ALA A 81 4.17 -20.01 -9.71
C ALA A 81 4.15 -20.95 -8.51
N ARG A 82 5.34 -21.25 -7.96
CA ARG A 82 5.45 -22.12 -6.76
C ARG A 82 4.75 -21.54 -5.55
N ILE A 83 4.95 -20.24 -5.28
CA ILE A 83 4.33 -19.58 -4.14
C ILE A 83 2.83 -19.43 -4.36
N PHE A 84 2.38 -19.10 -5.57
CA PHE A 84 0.96 -19.05 -5.91
C PHE A 84 0.25 -20.39 -5.61
N ASN A 85 0.79 -21.49 -6.11
CA ASN A 85 0.23 -22.81 -5.88
C ASN A 85 0.24 -23.23 -4.40
N ARG A 86 1.31 -22.87 -3.66
CA ARG A 86 1.38 -23.10 -2.21
C ARG A 86 0.31 -22.29 -1.46
N LYS A 87 0.08 -21.02 -1.81
CA LYS A 87 -1.00 -20.21 -1.22
C LYS A 87 -2.36 -20.79 -1.56
N LYS A 88 -2.59 -21.21 -2.81
CA LYS A 88 -3.83 -21.84 -3.21
C LYS A 88 -4.16 -23.04 -2.31
N ALA A 89 -3.21 -23.96 -2.15
CA ALA A 89 -3.36 -25.12 -1.26
C ALA A 89 -3.47 -24.77 0.25
N LEU A 90 -3.05 -23.56 0.66
CA LEU A 90 -3.24 -23.08 2.02
C LEU A 90 -4.65 -22.55 2.27
N TYR A 91 -5.22 -21.85 1.30
CA TYR A 91 -6.53 -21.22 1.42
C TYR A 91 -7.67 -22.21 1.21
N GLU A 92 -7.43 -23.23 0.39
CA GLU A 92 -8.43 -24.26 0.08
C GLU A 92 -8.89 -24.99 1.34
N GLY A 93 -10.19 -25.02 1.58
CA GLY A 93 -10.80 -25.66 2.76
C GLY A 93 -10.51 -25.01 4.10
N SER A 94 -9.86 -23.83 4.14
CA SER A 94 -9.60 -23.10 5.39
C SER A 94 -10.72 -22.13 5.74
N ASN A 95 -10.88 -21.88 7.07
CA ASN A 95 -11.83 -20.87 7.58
C ASN A 95 -11.18 -19.47 7.56
N ILE A 96 -10.81 -19.00 6.34
CA ILE A 96 -10.18 -17.71 6.13
C ILE A 96 -11.13 -16.72 5.45
N HIS A 97 -11.13 -15.49 5.96
CA HIS A 97 -11.88 -14.37 5.42
C HIS A 97 -10.91 -13.22 5.12
N PHE A 98 -11.05 -12.60 3.95
CA PHE A 98 -10.23 -11.46 3.58
C PHE A 98 -11.00 -10.16 3.73
N VAL A 99 -10.31 -9.14 4.22
CA VAL A 99 -10.82 -7.77 4.35
C VAL A 99 -9.92 -6.84 3.55
N ALA A 100 -10.43 -6.14 2.57
CA ALA A 100 -9.70 -5.14 1.82
C ALA A 100 -9.92 -3.74 2.41
N CYS A 101 -8.87 -2.98 2.64
CA CYS A 101 -8.94 -1.63 3.21
C CYS A 101 -9.46 -0.56 2.23
N SER A 102 -9.76 -0.92 0.98
CA SER A 102 -10.38 -0.04 -0.01
C SER A 102 -11.20 -0.81 -1.04
N LYS A 103 -12.19 -0.14 -1.65
CA LYS A 103 -13.00 -0.72 -2.73
C LYS A 103 -12.14 -1.16 -3.92
N TRP A 104 -11.12 -0.36 -4.26
CA TRP A 104 -10.19 -0.69 -5.34
C TRP A 104 -9.42 -1.99 -5.05
N LEU A 105 -8.82 -2.09 -3.86
CA LEU A 105 -8.08 -3.28 -3.46
C LEU A 105 -8.98 -4.53 -3.40
N GLY A 106 -10.20 -4.38 -2.88
CA GLY A 106 -11.21 -5.45 -2.87
C GLY A 106 -11.57 -5.93 -4.27
N ALA A 107 -11.77 -5.02 -5.21
CA ALA A 107 -12.04 -5.35 -6.60
C ALA A 107 -10.87 -6.11 -7.26
N GLN A 108 -9.63 -5.66 -7.01
CA GLN A 108 -8.44 -6.36 -7.49
C GLN A 108 -8.27 -7.75 -6.85
N ALA A 109 -8.46 -7.85 -5.54
CA ALA A 109 -8.36 -9.10 -4.81
C ALA A 109 -9.37 -10.15 -5.29
N LYS A 110 -10.61 -9.76 -5.52
CA LYS A 110 -11.67 -10.65 -6.05
C LYS A 110 -11.37 -11.22 -7.44
N GLN A 111 -10.54 -10.56 -8.23
CA GLN A 111 -10.11 -11.06 -9.54
C GLN A 111 -9.01 -12.12 -9.44
N SER A 112 -8.38 -12.29 -8.27
CA SER A 112 -7.31 -13.25 -8.07
C SER A 112 -7.80 -14.69 -8.17
N GLY A 113 -7.06 -15.52 -8.91
CA GLY A 113 -7.26 -16.97 -8.91
C GLY A 113 -7.03 -17.64 -7.55
N LEU A 114 -6.36 -16.98 -6.61
CA LEU A 114 -6.20 -17.45 -5.23
C LEU A 114 -7.44 -17.22 -4.37
N LEU A 115 -8.15 -16.11 -4.60
CA LEU A 115 -9.25 -15.67 -3.74
C LEU A 115 -10.62 -15.94 -4.37
N LYS A 116 -10.64 -16.53 -5.57
CA LYS A 116 -11.88 -16.91 -6.25
C LYS A 116 -12.68 -17.89 -5.38
N GLY A 117 -13.92 -17.52 -5.06
CA GLY A 117 -14.80 -18.30 -4.19
C GLY A 117 -14.58 -18.10 -2.68
N LEU A 118 -13.61 -17.29 -2.27
CA LEU A 118 -13.41 -16.93 -0.88
C LEU A 118 -14.08 -15.59 -0.53
N SER A 119 -14.39 -15.41 0.75
CA SER A 119 -14.97 -14.16 1.25
C SER A 119 -13.95 -13.02 1.19
N VAL A 120 -14.30 -11.93 0.49
CA VAL A 120 -13.52 -10.67 0.46
C VAL A 120 -14.47 -9.52 0.75
N ALA A 121 -14.46 -9.04 2.00
CA ALA A 121 -15.19 -7.85 2.41
C ALA A 121 -14.37 -6.58 2.13
N CYS A 122 -15.02 -5.42 2.14
CA CYS A 122 -14.34 -4.13 2.07
C CYS A 122 -14.66 -3.33 3.33
N ILE A 123 -13.66 -3.13 4.18
CA ILE A 123 -13.74 -2.36 5.42
C ILE A 123 -12.56 -1.39 5.41
N PRO A 124 -12.80 -0.07 5.25
CA PRO A 124 -11.74 0.93 5.28
C PRO A 124 -10.96 0.92 6.61
N ASN A 125 -9.69 1.29 6.56
CA ASN A 125 -8.91 1.48 7.77
C ASN A 125 -9.58 2.52 8.68
N PRO A 126 -9.69 2.28 9.99
CA PRO A 126 -10.24 3.24 10.92
C PRO A 126 -9.31 4.44 11.08
N ILE A 127 -9.91 5.60 11.33
CA ILE A 127 -9.18 6.82 11.69
C ILE A 127 -9.87 7.48 12.90
N ASP A 128 -9.08 7.94 13.85
CA ASP A 128 -9.60 8.72 14.99
C ASP A 128 -10.01 10.11 14.52
N THR A 129 -11.29 10.32 14.29
CA THR A 129 -11.86 11.60 13.83
C THR A 129 -11.86 12.69 14.90
N GLN A 130 -11.63 12.37 16.17
CA GLN A 130 -11.44 13.38 17.22
C GLN A 130 -10.03 13.97 17.18
N ARG A 131 -9.05 13.14 16.87
CA ARG A 131 -7.65 13.55 16.70
C ARG A 131 -7.39 14.15 15.32
N TYR A 132 -7.87 13.52 14.26
CA TYR A 132 -7.66 13.94 12.86
C TYR A 132 -8.89 14.68 12.35
N LYS A 133 -9.01 15.93 12.74
CA LYS A 133 -10.12 16.81 12.38
C LYS A 133 -9.63 18.11 11.73
N LYS A 134 -10.55 18.75 11.00
CA LYS A 134 -10.29 20.07 10.44
C LYS A 134 -9.98 21.06 11.55
N MET A 135 -8.92 21.82 11.37
CA MET A 135 -8.54 22.93 12.22
C MET A 135 -8.48 24.24 11.41
N ASP A 136 -8.30 25.35 12.09
CA ASP A 136 -8.11 26.63 11.41
C ASP A 136 -6.88 26.58 10.48
N LYS A 137 -7.03 27.11 9.28
CA LYS A 137 -6.04 27.02 8.22
C LYS A 137 -4.79 27.83 8.55
N ALA A 138 -4.94 29.03 9.12
CA ALA A 138 -3.82 29.89 9.48
C ALA A 138 -3.03 29.28 10.64
N GLU A 139 -3.74 28.72 11.63
CA GLU A 139 -3.12 28.03 12.74
C GLU A 139 -2.34 26.77 12.29
N ALA A 140 -2.92 25.95 11.42
CA ALA A 140 -2.24 24.78 10.85
C ALA A 140 -0.95 25.17 10.12
N ARG A 141 -1.00 26.25 9.33
CA ARG A 141 0.16 26.75 8.62
C ARG A 141 1.26 27.25 9.54
N ARG A 142 0.90 28.03 10.57
CA ARG A 142 1.87 28.51 11.57
C ARG A 142 2.57 27.35 12.26
N ARG A 143 1.83 26.31 12.67
CA ARG A 143 2.39 25.10 13.29
C ARG A 143 3.36 24.35 12.39
N CYS A 144 3.11 24.37 11.08
CA CYS A 144 3.95 23.71 10.08
C CYS A 144 5.05 24.62 9.49
N GLY A 145 5.20 25.86 9.95
CA GLY A 145 6.17 26.81 9.40
C GLY A 145 5.87 27.22 7.95
N LEU A 146 4.60 27.16 7.54
CA LEU A 146 4.17 27.50 6.18
C LEU A 146 3.64 28.95 6.11
N PRO A 147 3.82 29.64 4.98
CA PRO A 147 3.27 30.99 4.78
C PRO A 147 1.74 30.97 4.86
N THR A 148 1.17 31.99 5.53
CA THR A 148 -0.28 32.10 5.74
C THR A 148 -1.01 32.79 4.60
N ASP A 149 -0.28 33.58 3.82
CA ASP A 149 -0.75 34.44 2.72
C ASP A 149 -0.66 33.80 1.34
N LYS A 150 0.07 32.68 1.21
CA LYS A 150 0.27 32.00 -0.09
C LYS A 150 -0.67 30.80 -0.26
N ARG A 151 -0.87 30.38 -1.51
CA ARG A 151 -1.45 29.08 -1.83
C ARG A 151 -0.43 27.99 -1.53
N VAL A 152 -0.88 26.85 -1.02
CA VAL A 152 -0.01 25.72 -0.69
C VAL A 152 -0.47 24.50 -1.47
N ILE A 153 0.42 23.94 -2.29
CA ILE A 153 0.24 22.64 -2.93
C ILE A 153 0.95 21.62 -2.05
N LEU A 154 0.20 20.65 -1.51
CA LEU A 154 0.74 19.64 -0.61
C LEU A 154 0.95 18.31 -1.35
N PHE A 155 2.19 17.80 -1.34
CA PHE A 155 2.53 16.44 -1.74
C PHE A 155 2.79 15.58 -0.49
N VAL A 156 2.17 14.40 -0.41
CA VAL A 156 2.29 13.52 0.75
C VAL A 156 2.66 12.11 0.34
N SER A 157 3.71 11.56 0.94
CA SER A 157 4.06 10.13 0.78
C SER A 157 4.94 9.69 1.95
N GLN A 158 4.77 8.45 2.43
CA GLN A 158 5.62 7.90 3.49
C GLN A 158 7.13 8.05 3.16
N ARG A 159 7.51 7.82 1.90
CA ARG A 159 8.84 8.08 1.35
C ARG A 159 8.67 8.76 -0.01
N VAL A 160 9.00 10.04 -0.10
CA VAL A 160 8.71 10.86 -1.27
C VAL A 160 9.56 10.48 -2.50
N THR A 161 10.75 9.94 -2.29
CA THR A 161 11.68 9.51 -3.36
C THR A 161 11.30 8.21 -4.04
N LEU A 162 10.25 7.50 -3.58
CA LEU A 162 9.78 6.28 -4.25
C LEU A 162 9.11 6.63 -5.59
N GLU A 163 9.68 6.15 -6.69
CA GLU A 163 9.20 6.38 -8.07
C GLU A 163 7.69 6.14 -8.24
N ARG A 164 7.18 5.03 -7.70
CA ARG A 164 5.75 4.68 -7.78
C ARG A 164 4.81 5.66 -7.05
N LYS A 165 5.35 6.59 -6.26
CA LYS A 165 4.57 7.64 -5.58
C LYS A 165 4.39 8.88 -6.45
N GLY A 166 5.06 8.93 -7.60
CA GLY A 166 4.81 9.91 -8.65
C GLY A 166 5.47 11.26 -8.45
N ILE A 167 6.52 11.36 -7.61
CA ILE A 167 7.22 12.63 -7.38
C ILE A 167 7.79 13.22 -8.68
N ALA A 168 8.25 12.38 -9.60
CA ALA A 168 8.77 12.82 -10.90
C ALA A 168 7.68 13.51 -11.73
N TYR A 169 6.49 12.91 -11.81
CA TYR A 169 5.34 13.53 -12.50
C TYR A 169 4.88 14.81 -11.82
N PHE A 170 4.94 14.85 -10.49
CA PHE A 170 4.62 16.06 -9.74
C PHE A 170 5.61 17.18 -10.06
N ALA A 171 6.91 16.90 -10.06
CA ALA A 171 7.95 17.89 -10.39
C ALA A 171 7.80 18.41 -11.84
N GLU A 172 7.54 17.51 -12.80
CA GLU A 172 7.27 17.88 -14.17
C GLU A 172 6.03 18.77 -14.32
N ALA A 173 4.94 18.41 -13.65
CA ALA A 173 3.72 19.21 -13.63
C ALA A 173 3.96 20.61 -13.06
N ILE A 174 4.74 20.75 -11.98
CA ILE A 174 5.11 22.04 -11.41
C ILE A 174 5.98 22.85 -12.39
N ALA A 175 6.94 22.22 -13.06
CA ALA A 175 7.78 22.88 -14.06
C ALA A 175 6.96 23.40 -15.25
N LEU A 176 6.01 22.61 -15.73
CA LEU A 176 5.08 23.03 -16.79
C LEU A 176 4.19 24.20 -16.33
N LEU A 177 3.67 24.11 -15.10
CA LEU A 177 2.81 25.13 -14.53
C LEU A 177 3.54 26.48 -14.37
N THR A 178 4.77 26.47 -13.86
CA THR A 178 5.59 27.68 -13.71
C THR A 178 6.00 28.28 -15.05
N LYS A 179 6.23 27.45 -16.06
CA LYS A 179 6.50 27.89 -17.44
C LYS A 179 5.28 28.55 -18.07
N GLN A 180 4.10 27.99 -17.88
CA GLN A 180 2.86 28.47 -18.48
C GLN A 180 2.29 29.71 -17.75
N TYR A 181 2.47 29.74 -16.42
CA TYR A 181 1.97 30.79 -15.53
C TYR A 181 3.07 31.31 -14.60
N PRO A 182 4.03 32.14 -15.09
CA PRO A 182 5.19 32.57 -14.27
C PRO A 182 4.81 33.26 -12.96
N SER A 183 3.71 34.00 -12.94
CA SER A 183 3.22 34.71 -11.74
C SER A 183 2.83 33.78 -10.59
N ILE A 184 2.65 32.49 -10.83
CA ILE A 184 2.33 31.52 -9.77
C ILE A 184 3.43 31.43 -8.69
N GLN A 185 4.67 31.81 -9.04
CA GLN A 185 5.81 31.83 -8.11
C GLN A 185 5.65 32.88 -7.01
N GLU A 186 4.85 33.93 -7.26
CA GLU A 186 4.64 35.03 -6.31
C GLU A 186 3.69 34.66 -5.18
N ASP A 187 2.69 33.77 -5.45
CA ASP A 187 1.59 33.50 -4.54
C ASP A 187 1.42 32.01 -4.15
N THR A 188 2.27 31.12 -4.68
CA THR A 188 2.12 29.68 -4.47
C THR A 188 3.43 29.06 -4.01
N VAL A 189 3.32 28.14 -3.03
CA VAL A 189 4.44 27.35 -2.51
C VAL A 189 4.06 25.87 -2.46
N ILE A 190 5.07 25.01 -2.35
CA ILE A 190 4.89 23.56 -2.22
C ILE A 190 5.24 23.16 -0.78
N ALA A 191 4.43 22.31 -0.19
CA ALA A 191 4.75 21.59 1.03
C ALA A 191 4.93 20.11 0.73
N ILE A 192 5.98 19.48 1.25
CA ILE A 192 6.27 18.05 1.03
C ILE A 192 6.32 17.35 2.38
N LEU A 193 5.36 16.46 2.63
CA LEU A 193 5.28 15.68 3.85
C LEU A 193 5.72 14.24 3.58
N GLY A 194 6.76 13.81 4.30
CA GLY A 194 7.22 12.43 4.31
C GLY A 194 8.74 12.29 4.31
N GLY A 195 9.23 11.11 4.60
CA GLY A 195 10.66 10.84 4.66
C GLY A 195 11.38 11.18 3.34
N HIS A 196 12.57 11.74 3.45
CA HIS A 196 13.40 12.23 2.34
C HIS A 196 12.83 13.45 1.58
N ALA A 197 11.99 14.25 2.22
CA ALA A 197 11.43 15.47 1.63
C ALA A 197 12.52 16.49 1.27
N ASP A 198 13.54 16.61 2.09
CA ASP A 198 14.73 17.45 1.91
C ASP A 198 15.50 17.15 0.62
N GLU A 199 15.54 15.90 0.18
CA GLU A 199 16.20 15.50 -1.08
C GLU A 199 15.48 16.04 -2.33
N VAL A 200 14.23 16.48 -2.21
CA VAL A 200 13.35 16.84 -3.33
C VAL A 200 13.08 18.33 -3.39
N VAL A 201 12.95 19.01 -2.26
CA VAL A 201 12.53 20.42 -2.21
C VAL A 201 13.41 21.35 -3.08
N GLY A 202 14.72 21.15 -3.13
CA GLY A 202 15.64 21.94 -3.95
C GLY A 202 15.57 21.68 -5.46
N ARG A 203 14.75 20.72 -5.90
CA ARG A 203 14.62 20.33 -7.31
C ARG A 203 13.32 20.80 -7.95
N LEU A 204 12.45 21.47 -7.19
CA LEU A 204 11.16 21.94 -7.67
C LEU A 204 11.26 23.41 -8.14
N SER A 205 10.49 23.75 -9.14
CA SER A 205 10.48 25.10 -9.76
C SER A 205 9.70 26.13 -8.93
N LEU A 206 9.14 25.76 -7.78
CA LEU A 206 8.50 26.65 -6.82
C LEU A 206 9.18 26.54 -5.46
N SER A 207 9.11 27.61 -4.66
CA SER A 207 9.53 27.58 -3.27
C SER A 207 8.87 26.41 -2.54
N SER A 208 9.65 25.59 -1.86
CA SER A 208 9.16 24.35 -1.28
C SER A 208 9.67 24.15 0.16
N TYR A 209 8.81 23.56 0.98
CA TYR A 209 8.95 23.37 2.41
C TYR A 209 8.91 21.88 2.74
N PRO A 210 9.99 21.28 3.30
CA PRO A 210 9.95 19.93 3.82
C PRO A 210 9.21 19.92 5.16
N LEU A 211 8.31 18.97 5.35
CA LEU A 211 7.52 18.80 6.58
C LEU A 211 7.84 17.48 7.32
N GLY A 212 9.01 16.90 7.12
CA GLY A 212 9.47 15.65 7.76
C GLY A 212 9.78 14.57 6.78
#